data_5c0aa12b149595996e86a983a62eff8e
#
_entry.id   5c0aa12b149595996e86a983a62eff8e
#
_cell.length_a   1.000
_cell.length_b   1.000
_cell.length_c   1.000
_cell.angle_alpha   90.00
_cell.angle_beta   90.00
_cell.angle_gamma   90.00
#
_symmetry.space_group_name_H-M   'P 1'
#
loop_
_entity.id
_entity.type
_entity.pdbx_description
1 polymer ?
#
loop_
_entity_poly.entity_id
_entity_poly.type
_entity_poly.pdbx_seq_one_letter_code
_entity_poly.pdbx_strand_id
1 'polypeptide(L)'
;MEEKMITKAILVGADIGDYDAEASMDELSELAQTAGAVELARVLQKRDAYESATVIGEGKLEEVKELCADLGAELLIFDHELTASQIRNIEDETNVRVIDRTMLILDIFAGRAVSREGKLQVELAQLRYRLPRLMGIGASLSRLGGGIGTRGPGETQLETDRRHIRRRIDKLSAELKELEERRGYSRARRKKDNVQVGAIVGYTNAGKSTLLNLLTGAEVLAEDKLFATLDPTSRAIELPDGRSLLLVDTVGLIRRLPHHLVEAFKSTLEEAACADIILHVCDVSDPEAAEKAEVTLKTLTDLGAAEIPVVTVLNKCDKLVENIPTDESTVKISALKKQGIDDLLECVARNLPETSRRMKLLLPYDKAGLASLIRENGKVFSEDYTEDGIVVDALVDIMNQKQMSQYEIK
;
A
#
# COMPACT_ATOMS: atom_id res chain seq x y z
N MET A 1 -12.07 26.50 -13.82
CA MET A 1 -12.31 25.44 -12.81
C MET A 1 -13.43 24.60 -13.39
N GLU A 2 -13.11 23.43 -13.92
CA GLU A 2 -14.14 22.45 -14.29
C GLU A 2 -14.86 22.04 -12.99
N GLU A 3 -16.15 22.26 -12.90
CA GLU A 3 -16.97 21.65 -11.86
C GLU A 3 -16.82 20.14 -12.00
N LYS A 4 -16.11 19.52 -11.05
CA LYS A 4 -16.07 18.08 -10.97
C LYS A 4 -17.51 17.59 -10.80
N MET A 5 -18.10 17.02 -11.86
CA MET A 5 -19.42 16.40 -11.75
C MET A 5 -19.35 15.33 -10.66
N ILE A 6 -20.12 15.54 -9.61
CA ILE A 6 -20.20 14.62 -8.47
C ILE A 6 -21.08 13.46 -8.92
N THR A 7 -20.50 12.25 -9.04
CA THR A 7 -21.24 11.04 -9.42
C THR A 7 -22.07 10.56 -8.25
N LYS A 8 -23.39 10.45 -8.44
CA LYS A 8 -24.34 9.97 -7.43
C LYS A 8 -24.39 8.45 -7.44
N ALA A 9 -24.08 7.81 -6.31
CA ALA A 9 -23.95 6.37 -6.23
C ALA A 9 -24.86 5.75 -5.15
N ILE A 10 -25.33 4.53 -5.43
CA ILE A 10 -25.93 3.63 -4.43
C ILE A 10 -24.94 2.48 -4.21
N LEU A 11 -24.66 2.18 -2.94
CA LEU A 11 -23.80 1.09 -2.53
C LEU A 11 -24.63 -0.18 -2.31
N VAL A 12 -24.16 -1.32 -2.85
CA VAL A 12 -24.91 -2.58 -2.80
C VAL A 12 -24.00 -3.71 -2.29
N GLY A 13 -24.49 -4.44 -1.29
CA GLY A 13 -23.82 -5.61 -0.73
C GLY A 13 -24.78 -6.78 -0.48
N ALA A 14 -24.19 -7.98 -0.38
CA ALA A 14 -24.89 -9.16 0.09
C ALA A 14 -24.09 -9.77 1.26
N ASP A 15 -24.76 -9.98 2.40
CA ASP A 15 -24.20 -10.58 3.60
C ASP A 15 -24.57 -12.08 3.62
N ILE A 16 -23.56 -12.95 3.52
CA ILE A 16 -23.72 -14.40 3.65
C ILE A 16 -23.08 -14.93 4.94
N GLY A 17 -22.62 -14.05 5.82
CA GLY A 17 -22.04 -14.37 7.13
C GLY A 17 -20.58 -14.84 7.09
N ASP A 18 -19.87 -14.64 5.98
CA ASP A 18 -18.45 -15.02 5.82
C ASP A 18 -17.46 -13.92 6.25
N TYR A 19 -17.96 -12.69 6.44
CA TYR A 19 -17.20 -11.53 6.92
C TYR A 19 -18.15 -10.49 7.52
N ASP A 20 -17.59 -9.46 8.17
CA ASP A 20 -18.37 -8.31 8.63
C ASP A 20 -18.80 -7.44 7.45
N ALA A 21 -20.03 -7.64 6.99
CA ALA A 21 -20.57 -6.97 5.82
C ALA A 21 -20.86 -5.49 6.08
N GLU A 22 -21.25 -5.10 7.29
CA GLU A 22 -21.49 -3.69 7.64
C GLU A 22 -20.19 -2.90 7.62
N ALA A 23 -19.14 -3.41 8.26
CA ALA A 23 -17.82 -2.79 8.22
C ALA A 23 -17.26 -2.71 6.78
N SER A 24 -17.53 -3.72 5.93
CA SER A 24 -17.13 -3.69 4.52
C SER A 24 -17.89 -2.61 3.73
N MET A 25 -19.17 -2.39 4.03
CA MET A 25 -19.96 -1.33 3.39
C MET A 25 -19.54 0.07 3.86
N ASP A 26 -19.10 0.23 5.12
CA ASP A 26 -18.51 1.47 5.61
C ASP A 26 -17.21 1.81 4.85
N GLU A 27 -16.33 0.83 4.68
CA GLU A 27 -15.11 1.01 3.90
C GLU A 27 -15.40 1.28 2.41
N LEU A 28 -16.44 0.64 1.83
CA LEU A 28 -16.87 0.91 0.46
C LEU A 28 -17.35 2.37 0.30
N SER A 29 -18.03 2.92 1.30
CA SER A 29 -18.43 4.33 1.33
C SER A 29 -17.23 5.27 1.29
N GLU A 30 -16.21 5.00 2.13
CA GLU A 30 -14.96 5.79 2.13
C GLU A 30 -14.21 5.69 0.79
N LEU A 31 -14.20 4.50 0.16
CA LEU A 31 -13.65 4.30 -1.18
C LEU A 31 -14.42 5.13 -2.23
N ALA A 32 -15.75 5.10 -2.19
CA ALA A 32 -16.59 5.86 -3.11
C ALA A 32 -16.34 7.37 -2.98
N GLN A 33 -16.28 7.90 -1.76
CA GLN A 33 -15.93 9.30 -1.49
C GLN A 33 -14.53 9.66 -2.00
N THR A 34 -13.56 8.76 -1.81
CA THR A 34 -12.19 8.95 -2.30
C THR A 34 -12.14 9.03 -3.82
N ALA A 35 -12.97 8.24 -4.52
CA ALA A 35 -13.13 8.29 -5.98
C ALA A 35 -13.90 9.53 -6.47
N GLY A 36 -14.53 10.29 -5.56
CA GLY A 36 -15.32 11.49 -5.88
C GLY A 36 -16.79 11.20 -6.15
N ALA A 37 -17.28 10.01 -5.72
CA ALA A 37 -18.71 9.71 -5.72
C ALA A 37 -19.38 10.13 -4.39
N VAL A 38 -20.68 10.40 -4.45
CA VAL A 38 -21.51 10.69 -3.26
C VAL A 38 -22.47 9.53 -3.07
N GLU A 39 -22.43 8.92 -1.89
CA GLU A 39 -23.37 7.89 -1.48
C GLU A 39 -24.76 8.52 -1.27
N LEU A 40 -25.76 8.04 -2.02
CA LEU A 40 -27.16 8.44 -1.85
C LEU A 40 -27.91 7.48 -0.93
N ALA A 41 -27.60 6.19 -1.06
CA ALA A 41 -28.21 5.13 -0.26
C ALA A 41 -27.29 3.91 -0.21
N ARG A 42 -27.56 3.04 0.76
CA ARG A 42 -26.85 1.80 1.00
C ARG A 42 -27.86 0.66 1.07
N VAL A 43 -27.60 -0.41 0.35
CA VAL A 43 -28.46 -1.60 0.31
C VAL A 43 -27.62 -2.81 0.67
N LEU A 44 -27.91 -3.43 1.81
CA LEU A 44 -27.30 -4.69 2.25
C LEU A 44 -28.39 -5.75 2.35
N GLN A 45 -28.18 -6.89 1.67
CA GLN A 45 -29.12 -8.02 1.71
C GLN A 45 -28.48 -9.21 2.44
N LYS A 46 -29.11 -9.69 3.51
CA LYS A 46 -28.71 -10.93 4.18
C LYS A 46 -29.27 -12.14 3.41
N ARG A 47 -28.38 -13.11 3.12
CA ARG A 47 -28.69 -14.33 2.36
C ARG A 47 -27.86 -15.50 2.86
N ASP A 48 -28.25 -16.74 2.43
CA ASP A 48 -27.45 -17.93 2.69
C ASP A 48 -26.36 -18.13 1.61
N ALA A 49 -26.54 -17.57 0.41
CA ALA A 49 -25.60 -17.63 -0.71
C ALA A 49 -25.84 -16.49 -1.70
N TYR A 50 -24.80 -16.15 -2.46
CA TYR A 50 -24.91 -15.16 -3.56
C TYR A 50 -25.78 -15.66 -4.67
N GLU A 51 -26.64 -14.79 -5.23
CA GLU A 51 -27.39 -15.07 -6.43
C GLU A 51 -26.44 -15.14 -7.65
N SER A 52 -26.51 -16.21 -8.40
CA SER A 52 -25.57 -16.45 -9.51
C SER A 52 -25.65 -15.40 -10.62
N ALA A 53 -26.85 -14.83 -10.84
CA ALA A 53 -27.12 -13.89 -11.92
C ALA A 53 -26.83 -12.43 -11.53
N THR A 54 -26.99 -12.07 -10.26
CA THR A 54 -27.07 -10.65 -9.83
C THR A 54 -26.44 -10.36 -8.45
N VAL A 55 -25.88 -11.37 -7.78
CA VAL A 55 -25.33 -11.34 -6.40
C VAL A 55 -26.44 -11.18 -5.35
N ILE A 56 -27.38 -10.26 -5.53
CA ILE A 56 -28.59 -10.04 -4.71
C ILE A 56 -29.81 -10.68 -5.39
N GLY A 57 -30.85 -10.98 -4.61
CA GLY A 57 -32.07 -11.58 -5.14
C GLY A 57 -32.88 -10.62 -6.02
N GLU A 58 -33.71 -11.17 -6.92
CA GLU A 58 -34.52 -10.41 -7.88
C GLU A 58 -35.38 -9.33 -7.21
N GLY A 59 -36.08 -9.64 -6.11
CA GLY A 59 -36.90 -8.67 -5.39
C GLY A 59 -36.08 -7.52 -4.78
N LYS A 60 -34.84 -7.79 -4.32
CA LYS A 60 -33.94 -6.76 -3.83
C LYS A 60 -33.38 -5.91 -4.98
N LEU A 61 -33.16 -6.52 -6.13
CA LEU A 61 -32.71 -5.80 -7.33
C LEU A 61 -33.79 -4.82 -7.83
N GLU A 62 -35.09 -5.21 -7.77
CA GLU A 62 -36.18 -4.30 -8.11
C GLU A 62 -36.27 -3.11 -7.13
N GLU A 63 -36.09 -3.34 -5.80
CA GLU A 63 -35.97 -2.25 -4.82
C GLU A 63 -34.79 -1.30 -5.15
N VAL A 64 -33.64 -1.84 -5.55
CA VAL A 64 -32.46 -1.03 -5.96
C VAL A 64 -32.81 -0.20 -7.20
N LYS A 65 -33.51 -0.77 -8.17
CA LYS A 65 -33.97 -0.08 -9.39
C LYS A 65 -34.90 1.09 -9.05
N GLU A 66 -35.89 0.86 -8.18
CA GLU A 66 -36.79 1.92 -7.70
C GLU A 66 -36.00 3.03 -6.99
N LEU A 67 -35.07 2.67 -6.08
CA LEU A 67 -34.20 3.64 -5.40
C LEU A 67 -33.34 4.45 -6.38
N CYS A 68 -32.82 3.81 -7.44
CA CYS A 68 -32.07 4.53 -8.47
C CYS A 68 -32.91 5.59 -9.16
N ALA A 69 -34.14 5.27 -9.50
CA ALA A 69 -35.07 6.21 -10.14
C ALA A 69 -35.45 7.37 -9.20
N ASP A 70 -35.78 7.06 -7.94
CA ASP A 70 -36.25 8.04 -6.95
C ASP A 70 -35.13 9.01 -6.55
N LEU A 71 -33.90 8.52 -6.36
CA LEU A 71 -32.77 9.32 -5.91
C LEU A 71 -31.96 9.91 -7.07
N GLY A 72 -32.23 9.50 -8.29
CA GLY A 72 -31.45 9.90 -9.47
C GLY A 72 -30.00 9.41 -9.41
N ALA A 73 -29.80 8.16 -9.03
CA ALA A 73 -28.49 7.56 -8.99
C ALA A 73 -27.94 7.32 -10.40
N GLU A 74 -26.67 7.60 -10.58
CA GLU A 74 -25.93 7.45 -11.86
C GLU A 74 -25.02 6.23 -11.87
N LEU A 75 -24.75 5.66 -10.69
CA LEU A 75 -23.81 4.59 -10.48
C LEU A 75 -24.27 3.63 -9.38
N LEU A 76 -24.17 2.34 -9.63
CA LEU A 76 -24.25 1.30 -8.61
C LEU A 76 -22.84 0.76 -8.31
N ILE A 77 -22.48 0.68 -7.04
CA ILE A 77 -21.20 0.17 -6.58
C ILE A 77 -21.44 -1.07 -5.73
N PHE A 78 -20.99 -2.21 -6.22
CA PHE A 78 -21.10 -3.48 -5.50
C PHE A 78 -19.86 -3.77 -4.66
N ASP A 79 -20.07 -4.19 -3.41
CA ASP A 79 -18.99 -4.60 -2.49
C ASP A 79 -18.30 -5.91 -2.92
N HIS A 80 -18.89 -6.66 -3.82
CA HIS A 80 -18.41 -7.95 -4.33
C HIS A 80 -17.79 -7.77 -5.71
N GLU A 81 -16.82 -8.63 -6.03
CA GLU A 81 -16.31 -8.73 -7.38
C GLU A 81 -17.37 -9.33 -8.31
N LEU A 82 -17.69 -8.64 -9.39
CA LEU A 82 -18.74 -9.04 -10.33
C LEU A 82 -18.15 -9.67 -11.60
N THR A 83 -18.83 -10.71 -12.08
CA THR A 83 -18.59 -11.24 -13.41
C THR A 83 -19.21 -10.33 -14.50
N ALA A 84 -18.73 -10.46 -15.74
CA ALA A 84 -19.29 -9.69 -16.86
C ALA A 84 -20.80 -9.92 -17.09
N SER A 85 -21.28 -11.14 -16.81
CA SER A 85 -22.72 -11.45 -16.91
C SER A 85 -23.53 -10.79 -15.80
N GLN A 86 -23.01 -10.77 -14.57
CA GLN A 86 -23.69 -10.11 -13.45
C GLN A 86 -23.78 -8.60 -13.68
N ILE A 87 -22.68 -7.96 -14.08
CA ILE A 87 -22.69 -6.53 -14.40
C ILE A 87 -23.78 -6.23 -15.41
N ARG A 88 -23.80 -6.98 -16.54
CA ARG A 88 -24.81 -6.77 -17.57
C ARG A 88 -26.23 -6.99 -17.07
N ASN A 89 -26.50 -8.11 -16.40
CA ASN A 89 -27.84 -8.42 -15.90
C ASN A 89 -28.36 -7.33 -14.98
N ILE A 90 -27.49 -6.77 -14.15
CA ILE A 90 -27.85 -5.67 -13.24
C ILE A 90 -28.06 -4.37 -14.02
N GLU A 91 -27.18 -4.03 -14.98
CA GLU A 91 -27.31 -2.85 -15.84
C GLU A 91 -28.57 -2.90 -16.72
N ASP A 92 -28.86 -4.08 -17.32
CA ASP A 92 -30.06 -4.30 -18.15
C ASP A 92 -31.34 -4.12 -17.34
N GLU A 93 -31.36 -4.52 -16.05
CA GLU A 93 -32.52 -4.40 -15.19
C GLU A 93 -32.68 -2.99 -14.62
N THR A 94 -31.60 -2.36 -14.17
CA THR A 94 -31.64 -1.06 -13.47
C THR A 94 -31.50 0.13 -14.39
N ASN A 95 -30.97 -0.06 -15.61
CA ASN A 95 -30.57 0.98 -16.56
C ASN A 95 -29.59 2.00 -15.96
N VAL A 96 -28.78 1.57 -14.97
CA VAL A 96 -27.74 2.37 -14.29
C VAL A 96 -26.41 1.68 -14.47
N ARG A 97 -25.35 2.44 -14.66
CA ARG A 97 -23.98 1.92 -14.75
C ARG A 97 -23.59 1.18 -13.47
N VAL A 98 -22.92 0.03 -13.62
CA VAL A 98 -22.50 -0.81 -12.50
C VAL A 98 -21.00 -0.96 -12.48
N ILE A 99 -20.40 -0.77 -11.31
CA ILE A 99 -19.02 -1.13 -11.03
C ILE A 99 -18.94 -1.96 -9.75
N ASP A 100 -17.85 -2.67 -9.58
CA ASP A 100 -17.57 -3.39 -8.35
C ASP A 100 -16.44 -2.73 -7.54
N ARG A 101 -16.21 -3.23 -6.31
CA ARG A 101 -15.15 -2.76 -5.41
C ARG A 101 -13.78 -2.74 -6.07
N THR A 102 -13.47 -3.76 -6.89
CA THR A 102 -12.19 -3.86 -7.60
C THR A 102 -12.01 -2.75 -8.61
N MET A 103 -13.05 -2.47 -9.41
CA MET A 103 -13.01 -1.38 -10.39
C MET A 103 -12.88 -0.02 -9.72
N LEU A 104 -13.59 0.18 -8.60
CA LEU A 104 -13.51 1.41 -7.79
C LEU A 104 -12.08 1.66 -7.28
N ILE A 105 -11.44 0.63 -6.71
CA ILE A 105 -10.05 0.72 -6.23
C ILE A 105 -9.09 1.04 -7.39
N LEU A 106 -9.27 0.40 -8.55
CA LEU A 106 -8.46 0.67 -9.75
C LEU A 106 -8.62 2.10 -10.25
N ASP A 107 -9.82 2.67 -10.16
CA ASP A 107 -10.08 4.06 -10.56
C ASP A 107 -9.42 5.05 -9.58
N ILE A 108 -9.44 4.77 -8.26
CA ILE A 108 -8.69 5.53 -7.26
C ILE A 108 -7.20 5.51 -7.57
N PHE A 109 -6.65 4.34 -7.85
CA PHE A 109 -5.23 4.17 -8.16
C PHE A 109 -4.84 4.88 -9.46
N ALA A 110 -5.69 4.85 -10.49
CA ALA A 110 -5.46 5.57 -11.73
C ALA A 110 -5.35 7.09 -11.52
N GLY A 111 -6.14 7.63 -10.58
CA GLY A 111 -6.07 9.03 -10.19
C GLY A 111 -4.86 9.40 -9.33
N ARG A 112 -4.24 8.42 -8.64
CA ARG A 112 -3.12 8.63 -7.71
C ARG A 112 -1.75 8.31 -8.30
N ALA A 113 -1.67 7.49 -9.35
CA ALA A 113 -0.42 7.11 -9.99
C ALA A 113 0.28 8.32 -10.63
N VAL A 114 1.40 8.74 -10.06
CA VAL A 114 2.22 9.86 -10.55
C VAL A 114 3.44 9.31 -11.29
N SER A 115 4.12 8.31 -10.71
CA SER A 115 5.31 7.71 -11.30
C SER A 115 5.01 6.95 -12.59
N ARG A 116 6.03 6.80 -13.44
CA ARG A 116 5.92 5.96 -14.63
C ARG A 116 5.58 4.52 -14.27
N GLU A 117 6.20 3.99 -13.22
CA GLU A 117 5.99 2.64 -12.75
C GLU A 117 4.57 2.44 -12.25
N GLY A 118 4.09 3.31 -11.35
CA GLY A 118 2.72 3.25 -10.83
C GLY A 118 1.66 3.30 -11.96
N LYS A 119 1.85 4.17 -12.97
CA LYS A 119 0.97 4.23 -14.15
C LYS A 119 0.95 2.93 -14.94
N LEU A 120 2.13 2.31 -15.16
CA LEU A 120 2.22 1.01 -15.87
C LEU A 120 1.54 -0.11 -15.07
N GLN A 121 1.72 -0.14 -13.75
CA GLN A 121 1.09 -1.13 -12.86
C GLN A 121 -0.43 -1.01 -12.88
N VAL A 122 -0.95 0.21 -12.72
CA VAL A 122 -2.39 0.46 -12.73
C VAL A 122 -2.99 0.09 -14.10
N GLU A 123 -2.35 0.51 -15.21
CA GLU A 123 -2.81 0.15 -16.56
C GLU A 123 -2.83 -1.37 -16.76
N LEU A 124 -1.78 -2.07 -16.31
CA LEU A 124 -1.70 -3.53 -16.39
C LEU A 124 -2.83 -4.19 -15.58
N ALA A 125 -3.07 -3.74 -14.35
CA ALA A 125 -4.14 -4.24 -13.50
C ALA A 125 -5.52 -4.02 -14.11
N GLN A 126 -5.80 -2.82 -14.63
CA GLN A 126 -7.04 -2.50 -15.32
C GLN A 126 -7.26 -3.38 -16.56
N LEU A 127 -6.23 -3.62 -17.36
CA LEU A 127 -6.34 -4.48 -18.53
C LEU A 127 -6.55 -5.96 -18.17
N ARG A 128 -5.85 -6.46 -17.16
CA ARG A 128 -6.06 -7.83 -16.63
C ARG A 128 -7.46 -8.00 -16.07
N TYR A 129 -7.97 -7.02 -15.37
CA TYR A 129 -9.32 -7.00 -14.84
C TYR A 129 -10.39 -6.99 -15.96
N ARG A 130 -10.19 -6.17 -17.00
CA ARG A 130 -11.14 -6.02 -18.12
C ARG A 130 -11.13 -7.22 -19.09
N LEU A 131 -9.97 -7.86 -19.30
CA LEU A 131 -9.82 -8.91 -20.31
C LEU A 131 -10.81 -10.07 -20.16
N PRO A 132 -11.03 -10.70 -18.98
CA PRO A 132 -12.05 -11.76 -18.82
C PRO A 132 -13.47 -11.21 -18.99
N ARG A 133 -13.72 -9.95 -18.65
CA ARG A 133 -15.06 -9.33 -18.74
C ARG A 133 -15.49 -9.00 -20.16
N LEU A 134 -14.58 -8.84 -21.10
CA LEU A 134 -14.88 -8.71 -22.52
C LEU A 134 -15.45 -10.02 -23.14
N MET A 135 -15.28 -11.16 -22.47
CA MET A 135 -15.82 -12.43 -22.99
C MET A 135 -17.35 -12.53 -22.94
N GLY A 136 -17.99 -11.83 -21.99
CA GLY A 136 -19.45 -11.85 -21.84
C GLY A 136 -20.21 -11.09 -22.94
N ILE A 137 -19.56 -10.10 -23.57
CA ILE A 137 -20.18 -9.22 -24.59
C ILE A 137 -20.36 -9.93 -25.92
N GLY A 138 -19.45 -10.86 -26.30
CA GLY A 138 -19.50 -11.54 -27.59
C GLY A 138 -20.60 -12.62 -27.75
N ALA A 139 -20.95 -13.26 -26.64
CA ALA A 139 -21.96 -14.33 -26.66
C ALA A 139 -23.39 -13.81 -26.92
N SER A 140 -23.68 -12.53 -26.63
CA SER A 140 -25.00 -11.94 -26.90
C SER A 140 -25.12 -11.39 -28.31
N LEU A 141 -24.03 -10.88 -28.89
CA LEU A 141 -23.99 -10.41 -30.28
C LEU A 141 -24.04 -11.56 -31.28
N SER A 142 -23.55 -12.76 -30.93
CA SER A 142 -23.62 -13.94 -31.76
C SER A 142 -24.97 -14.62 -31.78
N ARG A 143 -25.88 -14.38 -30.81
CA ARG A 143 -27.26 -14.88 -30.80
C ARG A 143 -28.19 -14.16 -31.79
N LEU A 144 -27.84 -12.94 -32.26
CA LEU A 144 -28.62 -12.17 -33.23
C LEU A 144 -28.30 -12.50 -34.69
N GLY A 145 -27.28 -13.33 -34.98
CA GLY A 145 -26.88 -13.74 -36.32
C GLY A 145 -26.98 -15.27 -36.50
N GLY A 146 -28.20 -15.80 -36.62
CA GLY A 146 -28.43 -17.23 -36.83
C GLY A 146 -27.96 -17.72 -38.19
N GLY A 147 -26.82 -18.42 -38.24
CA GLY A 147 -26.34 -19.17 -39.37
C GLY A 147 -25.19 -20.08 -38.96
N ILE A 148 -25.31 -21.38 -39.22
CA ILE A 148 -24.27 -22.40 -39.00
C ILE A 148 -23.07 -22.04 -39.90
N GLY A 149 -21.97 -21.54 -39.31
CA GLY A 149 -20.67 -21.38 -39.97
C GLY A 149 -20.22 -19.97 -40.37
N THR A 150 -20.99 -18.91 -40.11
CA THR A 150 -20.55 -17.53 -40.37
C THR A 150 -20.17 -16.81 -39.06
N ARG A 151 -18.87 -16.60 -38.87
CA ARG A 151 -18.37 -15.65 -37.84
C ARG A 151 -18.92 -14.27 -38.18
N GLY A 152 -19.79 -13.73 -37.30
CA GLY A 152 -20.35 -12.40 -37.48
C GLY A 152 -19.27 -11.30 -37.31
N PRO A 153 -19.44 -10.10 -37.90
CA PRO A 153 -18.49 -9.00 -37.81
C PRO A 153 -18.20 -8.55 -36.37
N GLY A 154 -19.15 -8.78 -35.43
CA GLY A 154 -18.95 -8.49 -33.99
C GLY A 154 -18.00 -9.47 -33.28
N GLU A 155 -17.97 -10.73 -33.71
CA GLU A 155 -17.09 -11.75 -33.12
C GLU A 155 -15.62 -11.51 -33.54
N THR A 156 -15.39 -11.08 -34.77
CA THR A 156 -14.05 -10.69 -35.26
C THR A 156 -13.53 -9.42 -34.59
N GLN A 157 -14.40 -8.47 -34.30
CA GLN A 157 -14.00 -7.22 -33.62
C GLN A 157 -13.60 -7.49 -32.17
N LEU A 158 -14.39 -8.25 -31.43
CA LEU A 158 -14.07 -8.66 -30.05
C LEU A 158 -12.77 -9.47 -29.97
N GLU A 159 -12.54 -10.38 -30.90
CA GLU A 159 -11.30 -11.15 -30.93
C GLU A 159 -10.09 -10.27 -31.25
N THR A 160 -10.28 -9.27 -32.09
CA THR A 160 -9.26 -8.28 -32.40
C THR A 160 -8.94 -7.42 -31.16
N ASP A 161 -9.96 -6.92 -30.46
CA ASP A 161 -9.80 -6.11 -29.24
C ASP A 161 -9.11 -6.93 -28.14
N ARG A 162 -9.50 -8.19 -27.94
CA ARG A 162 -8.81 -9.11 -27.01
C ARG A 162 -7.34 -9.31 -27.35
N ARG A 163 -7.03 -9.44 -28.64
CA ARG A 163 -5.65 -9.59 -29.12
C ARG A 163 -4.83 -8.31 -28.86
N HIS A 164 -5.44 -7.15 -29.07
CA HIS A 164 -4.82 -5.88 -28.74
C HIS A 164 -4.54 -5.73 -27.24
N ILE A 165 -5.51 -6.06 -26.40
CA ILE A 165 -5.35 -6.00 -24.92
C ILE A 165 -4.27 -6.99 -24.47
N ARG A 166 -4.25 -8.24 -24.96
CA ARG A 166 -3.21 -9.21 -24.61
C ARG A 166 -1.81 -8.71 -24.99
N ARG A 167 -1.64 -8.20 -26.20
CA ARG A 167 -0.35 -7.60 -26.62
C ARG A 167 0.05 -6.43 -25.74
N ARG A 168 -0.91 -5.62 -25.30
CA ARG A 168 -0.63 -4.50 -24.40
C ARG A 168 -0.22 -5.01 -23.02
N ILE A 169 -0.90 -6.03 -22.48
CA ILE A 169 -0.52 -6.71 -21.22
C ILE A 169 0.91 -7.26 -21.31
N ASP A 170 1.26 -7.97 -22.39
CA ASP A 170 2.58 -8.54 -22.57
C ASP A 170 3.67 -7.43 -22.59
N LYS A 171 3.40 -6.35 -23.31
CA LYS A 171 4.32 -5.21 -23.39
C LYS A 171 4.51 -4.54 -22.03
N LEU A 172 3.42 -4.26 -21.29
CA LEU A 172 3.48 -3.64 -19.97
C LEU A 172 4.20 -4.54 -18.97
N SER A 173 3.95 -5.86 -19.02
CA SER A 173 4.62 -6.83 -18.16
C SER A 173 6.14 -6.87 -18.42
N ALA A 174 6.57 -6.77 -19.68
CA ALA A 174 7.98 -6.69 -20.04
C ALA A 174 8.63 -5.38 -19.53
N GLU A 175 7.97 -4.22 -19.70
CA GLU A 175 8.46 -2.93 -19.21
C GLU A 175 8.57 -2.92 -17.67
N LEU A 176 7.61 -3.49 -16.95
CA LEU A 176 7.64 -3.59 -15.50
C LEU A 176 8.77 -4.51 -15.01
N LYS A 177 9.01 -5.62 -15.70
CA LYS A 177 10.13 -6.52 -15.38
C LYS A 177 11.48 -5.81 -15.50
N GLU A 178 11.69 -5.00 -16.54
CA GLU A 178 12.93 -4.21 -16.66
C GLU A 178 13.09 -3.21 -15.48
N LEU A 179 12.00 -2.59 -15.03
CA LEU A 179 12.04 -1.68 -13.88
C LEU A 179 12.37 -2.44 -12.59
N GLU A 180 11.82 -3.64 -12.41
CA GLU A 180 12.09 -4.51 -11.26
C GLU A 180 13.59 -4.94 -11.21
N GLU A 181 14.17 -5.33 -12.35
CA GLU A 181 15.59 -5.65 -12.45
C GLU A 181 16.46 -4.45 -12.05
N ARG A 182 16.15 -3.23 -12.52
CA ARG A 182 16.86 -2.00 -12.13
C ARG A 182 16.75 -1.73 -10.62
N ARG A 183 15.58 -1.95 -10.01
CA ARG A 183 15.42 -1.85 -8.55
C ARG A 183 16.27 -2.88 -7.82
N GLY A 184 16.34 -4.10 -8.32
CA GLY A 184 17.22 -5.13 -7.78
C GLY A 184 18.68 -4.67 -7.69
N TYR A 185 19.20 -4.02 -8.74
CA TYR A 185 20.55 -3.43 -8.70
C TYR A 185 20.69 -2.31 -7.66
N SER A 186 19.70 -1.45 -7.55
CA SER A 186 19.70 -0.36 -6.56
C SER A 186 19.65 -0.89 -5.12
N ARG A 187 18.87 -1.96 -4.87
CA ARG A 187 18.80 -2.66 -3.57
C ARG A 187 20.15 -3.31 -3.23
N ALA A 188 20.75 -4.01 -4.19
CA ALA A 188 22.07 -4.64 -4.00
C ALA A 188 23.16 -3.60 -3.67
N ARG A 189 23.11 -2.41 -4.31
CA ARG A 189 24.00 -1.30 -4.00
C ARG A 189 23.77 -0.76 -2.59
N ARG A 190 22.49 -0.48 -2.20
CA ARG A 190 22.15 -0.03 -0.83
C ARG A 190 22.67 -0.99 0.23
N LYS A 191 22.49 -2.30 0.02
CA LYS A 191 23.00 -3.34 0.91
C LYS A 191 24.53 -3.33 1.00
N LYS A 192 25.23 -3.10 -0.13
CA LYS A 192 26.70 -2.98 -0.16
C LYS A 192 27.17 -1.73 0.57
N ASP A 193 26.43 -0.63 0.43
CA ASP A 193 26.73 0.67 1.06
C ASP A 193 26.21 0.71 2.53
N ASN A 194 25.75 -0.42 3.07
CA ASN A 194 25.24 -0.61 4.44
C ASN A 194 24.11 0.37 4.83
N VAL A 195 23.28 0.78 3.86
CA VAL A 195 22.14 1.66 4.06
C VAL A 195 20.96 0.83 4.57
N GLN A 196 20.57 1.07 5.83
CA GLN A 196 19.42 0.41 6.44
C GLN A 196 18.11 1.02 5.94
N VAL A 197 17.10 0.18 5.75
CA VAL A 197 15.79 0.53 5.19
C VAL A 197 14.69 0.17 6.17
N GLY A 198 13.83 1.15 6.48
CA GLY A 198 12.62 0.95 7.26
C GLY A 198 11.39 1.14 6.38
N ALA A 199 10.47 0.18 6.41
CA ALA A 199 9.19 0.29 5.69
C ALA A 199 8.07 0.74 6.63
N ILE A 200 7.33 1.78 6.24
CA ILE A 200 6.11 2.20 6.95
C ILE A 200 4.93 1.48 6.33
N VAL A 201 4.30 0.58 7.09
CA VAL A 201 3.18 -0.25 6.65
C VAL A 201 2.00 -0.04 7.59
N GLY A 202 0.80 -0.26 7.10
CA GLY A 202 -0.42 -0.17 7.89
C GLY A 202 -1.65 0.04 7.02
N TYR A 203 -2.79 0.01 7.66
CA TYR A 203 -4.06 0.19 6.98
C TYR A 203 -4.17 1.58 6.31
N THR A 204 -5.06 1.71 5.32
CA THR A 204 -5.35 3.03 4.74
C THR A 204 -5.81 3.99 5.84
N ASN A 205 -5.44 5.25 5.71
CA ASN A 205 -5.80 6.32 6.67
C ASN A 205 -5.25 6.13 8.12
N ALA A 206 -4.33 5.18 8.37
CA ALA A 206 -3.68 5.04 9.69
C ALA A 206 -2.69 6.18 10.02
N GLY A 207 -2.39 7.05 9.07
CA GLY A 207 -1.50 8.21 9.23
C GLY A 207 -0.05 7.97 8.82
N LYS A 208 0.22 6.99 7.95
CA LYS A 208 1.57 6.66 7.46
C LYS A 208 2.29 7.84 6.82
N SER A 209 1.67 8.48 5.83
CA SER A 209 2.26 9.62 5.10
C SER A 209 2.41 10.85 6.02
N THR A 210 1.51 11.05 6.98
CA THR A 210 1.64 12.08 8.02
C THR A 210 2.86 11.82 8.89
N LEU A 211 3.07 10.56 9.29
CA LEU A 211 4.25 10.16 10.07
C LEU A 211 5.54 10.36 9.27
N LEU A 212 5.58 9.93 7.99
CA LEU A 212 6.75 10.15 7.13
C LEU A 212 7.08 11.64 7.01
N ASN A 213 6.08 12.49 6.75
CA ASN A 213 6.27 13.94 6.66
C ASN A 213 6.84 14.53 7.94
N LEU A 214 6.31 14.08 9.08
CA LEU A 214 6.78 14.54 10.39
C LEU A 214 8.24 14.17 10.64
N LEU A 215 8.62 12.93 10.37
CA LEU A 215 9.97 12.40 10.59
C LEU A 215 11.02 13.00 9.65
N THR A 216 10.60 13.41 8.45
CA THR A 216 11.53 13.85 7.40
C THR A 216 11.50 15.35 7.13
N GLY A 217 10.56 16.08 7.74
CA GLY A 217 10.33 17.49 7.44
C GLY A 217 9.86 17.75 5.99
N ALA A 218 9.38 16.72 5.29
CA ALA A 218 8.94 16.80 3.90
C ALA A 218 7.44 17.11 3.81
N GLU A 219 7.01 17.69 2.69
CA GLU A 219 5.60 17.92 2.36
C GLU A 219 5.14 16.86 1.35
N VAL A 220 4.98 15.60 1.76
CA VAL A 220 4.27 14.61 0.96
C VAL A 220 2.76 14.83 1.16
N LEU A 221 1.97 14.63 0.11
CA LEU A 221 0.53 14.81 0.16
C LEU A 221 -0.09 13.87 1.21
N ALA A 222 -0.43 14.41 2.36
CA ALA A 222 -1.14 13.72 3.43
C ALA A 222 -2.59 14.19 3.39
N GLU A 223 -3.46 13.43 2.74
CA GLU A 223 -4.91 13.65 2.72
C GLU A 223 -5.60 12.67 3.65
N ASP A 224 -6.70 13.09 4.26
CA ASP A 224 -7.60 12.21 5.03
C ASP A 224 -8.51 11.42 4.06
N LYS A 225 -7.87 10.60 3.22
CA LYS A 225 -8.50 9.78 2.19
C LYS A 225 -7.77 8.46 2.05
N LEU A 226 -8.52 7.43 1.67
CA LEU A 226 -7.95 6.11 1.40
C LEU A 226 -6.96 6.21 0.22
N PHE A 227 -5.87 5.44 0.29
CA PHE A 227 -4.82 5.39 -0.74
C PHE A 227 -4.22 6.77 -1.10
N ALA A 228 -3.93 7.60 -0.09
CA ALA A 228 -3.28 8.89 -0.32
C ALA A 228 -1.91 8.72 -1.00
N THR A 229 -1.17 7.65 -0.67
CA THR A 229 0.11 7.27 -1.29
C THR A 229 -0.05 6.00 -2.11
N LEU A 230 0.28 6.05 -3.40
CA LEU A 230 0.38 4.89 -4.29
C LEU A 230 1.84 4.60 -4.67
N ASP A 231 2.59 5.63 -5.03
CA ASP A 231 4.00 5.52 -5.38
C ASP A 231 4.86 5.55 -4.12
N PRO A 232 5.79 4.57 -3.93
CA PRO A 232 6.64 4.57 -2.76
C PRO A 232 7.49 5.83 -2.69
N THR A 233 7.46 6.49 -1.56
CA THR A 233 8.31 7.66 -1.30
C THR A 233 9.36 7.28 -0.27
N SER A 234 10.64 7.47 -0.59
CA SER A 234 11.74 7.17 0.32
C SER A 234 12.43 8.43 0.80
N ARG A 235 12.76 8.50 2.10
CA ARG A 235 13.46 9.62 2.75
C ARG A 235 14.39 9.10 3.83
N ALA A 236 15.56 9.69 3.92
CA ALA A 236 16.51 9.40 4.98
C ALA A 236 16.18 10.19 6.25
N ILE A 237 16.28 9.53 7.39
CA ILE A 237 16.23 10.14 8.72
C ILE A 237 17.48 9.76 9.49
N GLU A 238 17.80 10.53 10.52
CA GLU A 238 18.87 10.24 11.47
C GLU A 238 18.26 9.74 12.78
N LEU A 239 18.73 8.58 13.26
CA LEU A 239 18.32 8.00 14.53
C LEU A 239 19.10 8.62 15.70
N PRO A 240 18.61 8.52 16.95
CA PRO A 240 19.27 9.09 18.12
C PRO A 240 20.70 8.58 18.36
N ASP A 241 20.99 7.37 17.92
CA ASP A 241 22.32 6.75 17.99
C ASP A 241 23.25 7.19 16.85
N GLY A 242 22.78 8.04 15.93
CA GLY A 242 23.51 8.58 14.78
C GLY A 242 23.49 7.72 13.53
N ARG A 243 22.85 6.55 13.55
CA ARG A 243 22.63 5.76 12.33
C ARG A 243 21.65 6.46 11.40
N SER A 244 21.84 6.29 10.08
CA SER A 244 20.89 6.74 9.08
C SER A 244 19.94 5.61 8.70
N LEU A 245 18.64 5.90 8.65
CA LEU A 245 17.59 4.98 8.22
C LEU A 245 16.85 5.58 7.01
N LEU A 246 16.77 4.82 5.91
CA LEU A 246 15.95 5.19 4.76
C LEU A 246 14.53 4.70 5.00
N LEU A 247 13.62 5.60 5.33
CA LEU A 247 12.19 5.28 5.48
C LEU A 247 11.51 5.25 4.10
N VAL A 248 10.70 4.22 3.88
CA VAL A 248 9.90 4.05 2.67
C VAL A 248 8.43 3.99 3.07
N ASP A 249 7.61 4.94 2.58
CA ASP A 249 6.15 4.87 2.70
C ASP A 249 5.60 3.87 1.69
N THR A 250 4.69 3.03 2.12
CA THR A 250 4.06 2.01 1.28
C THR A 250 2.59 2.31 1.03
N VAL A 251 2.02 1.62 0.06
CA VAL A 251 0.57 1.68 -0.19
C VAL A 251 -0.19 1.20 1.04
N GLY A 252 -1.25 1.92 1.41
CA GLY A 252 -2.13 1.47 2.49
C GLY A 252 -2.84 0.17 2.15
N LEU A 253 -2.95 -0.71 3.14
CA LEU A 253 -3.71 -1.95 3.02
C LEU A 253 -5.19 -1.70 3.32
N ILE A 254 -6.06 -2.53 2.74
CA ILE A 254 -7.50 -2.56 2.98
C ILE A 254 -7.96 -4.00 3.14
N ARG A 255 -9.15 -4.18 3.69
CA ARG A 255 -9.81 -5.49 3.73
C ARG A 255 -10.10 -6.00 2.32
N ARG A 256 -10.06 -7.32 2.16
CA ARG A 256 -10.47 -8.01 0.93
C ARG A 256 -9.83 -7.41 -0.33
N LEU A 257 -8.54 -7.04 -0.24
CA LEU A 257 -7.79 -6.60 -1.41
C LEU A 257 -7.76 -7.73 -2.45
N PRO A 258 -8.30 -7.52 -3.66
CA PRO A 258 -8.34 -8.58 -4.69
C PRO A 258 -6.94 -9.10 -5.03
N HIS A 259 -6.79 -10.42 -5.15
CA HIS A 259 -5.47 -11.06 -5.39
C HIS A 259 -4.73 -10.49 -6.60
N HIS A 260 -5.43 -10.20 -7.69
CA HIS A 260 -4.81 -9.62 -8.89
C HIS A 260 -4.33 -8.17 -8.68
N LEU A 261 -4.89 -7.43 -7.70
CA LEU A 261 -4.35 -6.13 -7.29
C LEU A 261 -3.11 -6.31 -6.42
N VAL A 262 -3.09 -7.30 -5.53
CA VAL A 262 -1.87 -7.65 -4.75
C VAL A 262 -0.71 -7.93 -5.71
N GLU A 263 -0.93 -8.70 -6.78
CA GLU A 263 0.10 -8.94 -7.80
C GLU A 263 0.55 -7.66 -8.51
N ALA A 264 -0.38 -6.77 -8.86
CA ALA A 264 -0.07 -5.52 -9.54
C ALA A 264 0.77 -4.59 -8.65
N PHE A 265 0.52 -4.58 -7.33
CA PHE A 265 1.23 -3.75 -6.34
C PHE A 265 2.30 -4.51 -5.56
N LYS A 266 2.54 -5.77 -5.91
CA LYS A 266 3.57 -6.61 -5.30
C LYS A 266 4.91 -5.88 -5.22
N SER A 267 5.29 -5.14 -6.25
CA SER A 267 6.54 -4.39 -6.31
C SER A 267 6.62 -3.27 -5.26
N THR A 268 5.50 -2.63 -4.93
CA THR A 268 5.42 -1.58 -3.89
C THR A 268 5.44 -2.21 -2.50
N LEU A 269 4.77 -3.35 -2.34
CA LEU A 269 4.76 -4.12 -1.10
C LEU A 269 6.06 -4.91 -0.88
N GLU A 270 6.80 -5.28 -1.95
CA GLU A 270 8.12 -5.90 -1.89
C GLU A 270 9.20 -4.99 -1.26
N GLU A 271 9.02 -3.66 -1.28
CA GLU A 271 9.92 -2.77 -0.53
C GLU A 271 9.78 -3.03 0.98
N ALA A 272 8.57 -3.37 1.48
CA ALA A 272 8.39 -3.80 2.87
C ALA A 272 9.07 -5.16 3.14
N ALA A 273 8.94 -6.13 2.22
CA ALA A 273 9.57 -7.44 2.37
C ALA A 273 11.11 -7.42 2.24
N CYS A 274 11.68 -6.31 1.74
CA CYS A 274 13.13 -6.11 1.62
C CYS A 274 13.69 -5.12 2.66
N ALA A 275 12.87 -4.65 3.60
CA ALA A 275 13.28 -3.74 4.66
C ALA A 275 14.06 -4.44 5.77
N ASP A 276 14.84 -3.70 6.52
CA ASP A 276 15.55 -4.18 7.72
C ASP A 276 14.68 -4.06 8.97
N ILE A 277 13.64 -3.21 8.93
CA ILE A 277 12.66 -3.02 9.99
C ILE A 277 11.32 -2.54 9.40
N ILE A 278 10.22 -2.96 10.01
CA ILE A 278 8.87 -2.54 9.64
C ILE A 278 8.28 -1.66 10.74
N LEU A 279 7.78 -0.48 10.38
CA LEU A 279 6.97 0.38 11.23
C LEU A 279 5.51 0.13 10.90
N HIS A 280 4.84 -0.70 11.71
CA HIS A 280 3.43 -1.02 11.54
C HIS A 280 2.55 0.02 12.21
N VAL A 281 1.98 0.93 11.43
CA VAL A 281 1.17 2.05 11.91
C VAL A 281 -0.28 1.65 12.03
N CYS A 282 -0.82 1.74 13.25
CA CYS A 282 -2.20 1.42 13.62
C CYS A 282 -2.93 2.68 14.09
N ASP A 283 -4.13 2.91 13.60
CA ASP A 283 -5.04 3.96 14.11
C ASP A 283 -5.77 3.44 15.34
N VAL A 284 -5.37 3.87 16.52
CA VAL A 284 -5.99 3.42 17.78
C VAL A 284 -7.33 4.08 18.08
N SER A 285 -7.71 5.10 17.33
CA SER A 285 -9.05 5.70 17.44
C SER A 285 -10.13 4.91 16.68
N ASP A 286 -9.72 3.93 15.87
CA ASP A 286 -10.61 3.06 15.12
C ASP A 286 -11.07 1.88 16.00
N PRO A 287 -12.38 1.64 16.15
CA PRO A 287 -12.90 0.49 16.92
C PRO A 287 -12.40 -0.86 16.41
N GLU A 288 -12.07 -0.97 15.13
CA GLU A 288 -11.59 -2.17 14.47
C GLU A 288 -10.06 -2.23 14.34
N ALA A 289 -9.32 -1.39 15.07
CA ALA A 289 -7.86 -1.28 14.98
C ALA A 289 -7.15 -2.64 15.10
N ALA A 290 -7.62 -3.52 16.00
CA ALA A 290 -7.02 -4.84 16.22
C ALA A 290 -7.19 -5.75 14.99
N GLU A 291 -8.37 -5.80 14.40
CA GLU A 291 -8.64 -6.61 13.21
C GLU A 291 -7.87 -6.10 11.98
N LYS A 292 -7.84 -4.78 11.78
CA LYS A 292 -7.07 -4.12 10.72
C LYS A 292 -5.56 -4.36 10.87
N ALA A 293 -5.07 -4.42 12.11
CA ALA A 293 -3.69 -4.78 12.41
C ALA A 293 -3.38 -6.24 12.03
N GLU A 294 -4.27 -7.16 12.36
CA GLU A 294 -4.13 -8.59 12.00
C GLU A 294 -4.10 -8.79 10.48
N VAL A 295 -5.00 -8.14 9.73
CA VAL A 295 -5.02 -8.16 8.25
C VAL A 295 -3.68 -7.68 7.68
N THR A 296 -3.13 -6.60 8.25
CA THR A 296 -1.83 -6.05 7.83
C THR A 296 -0.70 -7.06 8.07
N LEU A 297 -0.60 -7.64 9.26
CA LEU A 297 0.44 -8.59 9.62
C LEU A 297 0.35 -9.88 8.80
N LYS A 298 -0.87 -10.37 8.55
CA LYS A 298 -1.09 -11.52 7.67
C LYS A 298 -0.60 -11.24 6.24
N THR A 299 -0.94 -10.08 5.68
CA THR A 299 -0.47 -9.67 4.35
C THR A 299 1.06 -9.60 4.29
N LEU A 300 1.72 -9.06 5.32
CA LEU A 300 3.18 -9.04 5.42
C LEU A 300 3.78 -10.44 5.44
N THR A 301 3.15 -11.36 6.18
CA THR A 301 3.56 -12.77 6.22
C THR A 301 3.45 -13.43 4.85
N ASP A 302 2.34 -13.22 4.15
CA ASP A 302 2.10 -13.75 2.80
C ASP A 302 3.11 -13.19 1.77
N LEU A 303 3.66 -12.00 2.02
CA LEU A 303 4.71 -11.37 1.20
C LEU A 303 6.13 -11.82 1.57
N GLY A 304 6.29 -12.69 2.59
CA GLY A 304 7.58 -13.20 3.03
C GLY A 304 8.34 -12.28 4.00
N ALA A 305 7.65 -11.34 4.65
CA ALA A 305 8.23 -10.40 5.60
C ALA A 305 8.15 -10.87 7.07
N ALA A 306 7.84 -12.16 7.32
CA ALA A 306 7.59 -12.70 8.66
C ALA A 306 8.80 -12.60 9.62
N GLU A 307 10.03 -12.62 9.09
CA GLU A 307 11.26 -12.60 9.89
C GLU A 307 11.80 -11.17 10.14
N ILE A 308 11.16 -10.15 9.56
CA ILE A 308 11.60 -8.76 9.71
C ILE A 308 11.12 -8.21 11.06
N PRO A 309 11.98 -7.54 11.84
CA PRO A 309 11.57 -6.88 13.07
C PRO A 309 10.44 -5.89 12.84
N VAL A 310 9.39 -5.94 13.66
CA VAL A 310 8.23 -5.05 13.56
C VAL A 310 8.14 -4.15 14.79
N VAL A 311 8.10 -2.86 14.57
CA VAL A 311 7.74 -1.86 15.60
C VAL A 311 6.29 -1.46 15.37
N THR A 312 5.43 -1.72 16.36
CA THR A 312 4.02 -1.33 16.32
C THR A 312 3.86 0.11 16.76
N VAL A 313 3.38 0.94 15.86
CA VAL A 313 3.20 2.38 16.06
C VAL A 313 1.71 2.67 16.26
N LEU A 314 1.29 2.82 17.50
CA LEU A 314 -0.08 3.17 17.88
C LEU A 314 -0.28 4.68 17.66
N ASN A 315 -0.83 5.05 16.51
CA ASN A 315 -1.04 6.45 16.12
C ASN A 315 -2.42 6.97 16.48
N LYS A 316 -2.58 8.28 16.46
CA LYS A 316 -3.80 9.03 16.84
C LYS A 316 -4.18 8.88 18.33
N CYS A 317 -3.18 8.66 19.20
CA CYS A 317 -3.38 8.52 20.65
C CYS A 317 -3.99 9.77 21.31
N ASP A 318 -3.98 10.91 20.65
CA ASP A 318 -4.65 12.14 21.10
C ASP A 318 -6.19 12.04 21.11
N LYS A 319 -6.74 11.01 20.48
CA LYS A 319 -8.18 10.72 20.49
C LYS A 319 -8.59 9.66 21.51
N LEU A 320 -7.61 9.02 22.19
CA LEU A 320 -7.89 7.98 23.17
C LEU A 320 -8.28 8.55 24.54
N VAL A 321 -9.23 7.86 25.17
CA VAL A 321 -9.62 8.08 26.57
C VAL A 321 -8.92 7.08 27.51
N GLU A 322 -8.59 5.90 27.03
CA GLU A 322 -7.99 4.80 27.81
C GLU A 322 -6.51 4.60 27.52
N ASN A 323 -5.79 4.08 28.51
CA ASN A 323 -4.38 3.80 28.35
C ASN A 323 -4.17 2.38 27.82
N ILE A 324 -3.67 2.23 26.59
CA ILE A 324 -3.33 0.95 25.98
C ILE A 324 -1.95 0.50 26.51
N PRO A 325 -1.78 -0.77 26.96
CA PRO A 325 -0.47 -1.30 27.33
C PRO A 325 0.49 -1.29 26.14
N THR A 326 1.77 -1.03 26.39
CA THR A 326 2.84 -1.11 25.39
C THR A 326 3.92 -2.09 25.86
N ASP A 327 4.57 -2.75 24.93
CA ASP A 327 5.75 -3.59 25.13
C ASP A 327 7.02 -2.88 24.57
N GLU A 328 8.14 -3.61 24.52
CA GLU A 328 9.43 -3.08 24.07
C GLU A 328 9.45 -2.72 22.56
N SER A 329 8.50 -3.25 21.78
CA SER A 329 8.36 -3.03 20.33
C SER A 329 7.13 -2.19 19.98
N THR A 330 6.41 -1.65 20.96
CA THR A 330 5.16 -0.89 20.76
C THR A 330 5.30 0.52 21.31
N VAL A 331 5.00 1.52 20.48
CA VAL A 331 5.08 2.94 20.83
C VAL A 331 3.77 3.66 20.51
N LYS A 332 3.37 4.57 21.43
CA LYS A 332 2.20 5.44 21.27
C LYS A 332 2.63 6.79 20.72
N ILE A 333 1.98 7.23 19.66
CA ILE A 333 2.25 8.54 19.07
C ILE A 333 0.95 9.29 18.72
N SER A 334 1.08 10.58 18.55
CA SER A 334 0.18 11.38 17.73
C SER A 334 1.02 12.10 16.67
N ALA A 335 0.99 11.60 15.45
CA ALA A 335 1.70 12.23 14.34
C ALA A 335 1.19 13.66 14.08
N LEU A 336 -0.12 13.90 14.28
CA LEU A 336 -0.73 15.23 14.14
C LEU A 336 -0.23 16.22 15.20
N LYS A 337 -0.13 15.79 16.48
CA LYS A 337 0.30 16.62 17.60
C LYS A 337 1.80 16.53 17.88
N LYS A 338 2.54 15.76 17.09
CA LYS A 338 3.99 15.57 17.23
C LYS A 338 4.40 15.01 18.61
N GLN A 339 3.61 14.10 19.16
CA GLN A 339 3.84 13.48 20.47
C GLN A 339 4.39 12.06 20.32
N GLY A 340 5.29 11.63 21.22
CA GLY A 340 5.88 10.29 21.27
C GLY A 340 6.88 10.00 20.14
N ILE A 341 7.39 11.03 19.46
CA ILE A 341 8.28 10.86 18.30
C ILE A 341 9.68 10.43 18.72
N ASP A 342 10.20 11.00 19.79
CA ASP A 342 11.53 10.64 20.32
C ASP A 342 11.51 9.18 20.80
N ASP A 343 10.46 8.77 21.54
CA ASP A 343 10.27 7.38 21.97
C ASP A 343 10.19 6.40 20.77
N LEU A 344 9.53 6.83 19.69
CA LEU A 344 9.48 6.05 18.46
C LEU A 344 10.87 5.87 17.84
N LEU A 345 11.64 6.93 17.72
CA LEU A 345 12.99 6.88 17.14
C LEU A 345 13.94 6.03 18.00
N GLU A 346 13.83 6.09 19.33
CA GLU A 346 14.60 5.23 20.25
C GLU A 346 14.17 3.75 20.11
N CYS A 347 12.87 3.49 20.01
CA CYS A 347 12.35 2.14 19.80
C CYS A 347 12.83 1.56 18.47
N VAL A 348 12.80 2.35 17.39
CA VAL A 348 13.32 1.95 16.08
C VAL A 348 14.81 1.64 16.16
N ALA A 349 15.61 2.54 16.78
CA ALA A 349 17.06 2.35 16.93
C ALA A 349 17.41 1.06 17.68
N ARG A 350 16.63 0.69 18.69
CA ARG A 350 16.80 -0.51 19.51
C ARG A 350 16.46 -1.80 18.76
N ASN A 351 15.38 -1.78 17.95
CA ASN A 351 14.90 -2.95 17.23
C ASN A 351 15.55 -3.12 15.83
N LEU A 352 16.24 -2.09 15.33
CA LEU A 352 16.94 -2.15 14.06
C LEU A 352 18.20 -3.02 14.20
N PRO A 353 18.46 -3.97 13.26
CA PRO A 353 19.65 -4.79 13.30
C PRO A 353 20.93 -3.95 13.41
N GLU A 354 21.84 -4.35 14.29
CA GLU A 354 23.11 -3.63 14.46
C GLU A 354 23.98 -3.85 13.23
N THR A 355 24.24 -2.77 12.49
CA THR A 355 25.19 -2.76 11.36
C THR A 355 26.44 -1.94 11.67
N SER A 356 26.35 -1.05 12.65
CA SER A 356 27.43 -0.21 13.10
C SER A 356 27.30 0.09 14.59
N ARG A 357 28.42 0.37 15.26
CA ARG A 357 28.48 0.73 16.67
C ARG A 357 29.26 2.04 16.83
N ARG A 358 28.75 2.94 17.68
CA ARG A 358 29.51 4.13 18.04
C ARG A 358 30.67 3.77 18.96
N MET A 359 31.86 4.16 18.54
CA MET A 359 33.11 3.89 19.26
C MET A 359 33.94 5.16 19.34
N LYS A 360 34.54 5.37 20.50
CA LYS A 360 35.56 6.41 20.68
C LYS A 360 36.93 5.73 20.64
N LEU A 361 37.74 6.09 19.66
CA LEU A 361 39.00 5.39 19.33
C LEU A 361 40.18 6.35 19.49
N LEU A 362 41.29 5.86 20.05
CA LEU A 362 42.58 6.52 19.98
C LEU A 362 43.45 5.73 18.96
N LEU A 363 43.60 6.30 17.78
CA LEU A 363 44.36 5.70 16.68
C LEU A 363 45.78 6.26 16.68
N PRO A 364 46.83 5.42 16.90
CA PRO A 364 48.20 5.86 16.76
C PRO A 364 48.48 6.40 15.36
N TYR A 365 49.40 7.32 15.19
CA TYR A 365 49.68 7.98 13.92
C TYR A 365 50.19 6.99 12.81
N ASP A 366 50.84 5.89 13.20
CA ASP A 366 51.20 4.82 12.28
C ASP A 366 50.00 4.03 11.72
N LYS A 367 48.82 4.21 12.33
CA LYS A 367 47.54 3.63 11.96
C LYS A 367 46.53 4.64 11.39
N ALA A 368 47.00 5.82 10.95
CA ALA A 368 46.15 6.86 10.37
C ALA A 368 45.30 6.35 9.18
N GLY A 369 45.69 5.28 8.49
CA GLY A 369 44.89 4.61 7.47
C GLY A 369 43.54 4.09 8.01
N LEU A 370 43.44 3.73 9.30
CA LEU A 370 42.21 3.32 9.92
C LEU A 370 41.20 4.50 10.07
N ALA A 371 41.72 5.70 10.34
CA ALA A 371 40.87 6.91 10.36
C ALA A 371 40.29 7.20 8.98
N SER A 372 41.06 6.99 7.90
CA SER A 372 40.54 7.11 6.53
C SER A 372 39.47 6.05 6.23
N LEU A 373 39.66 4.81 6.66
CA LEU A 373 38.69 3.74 6.51
C LEU A 373 37.38 4.06 7.26
N ILE A 374 37.48 4.67 8.46
CA ILE A 374 36.30 5.10 9.22
C ILE A 374 35.56 6.23 8.49
N ARG A 375 36.29 7.19 7.90
CA ARG A 375 35.68 8.29 7.13
C ARG A 375 34.99 7.81 5.86
N GLU A 376 35.50 6.75 5.22
CA GLU A 376 34.93 6.19 4.00
C GLU A 376 33.70 5.30 4.27
N ASN A 377 33.70 4.50 5.35
CA ASN A 377 32.70 3.47 5.61
C ASN A 377 31.86 3.72 6.88
N GLY A 378 32.08 4.82 7.60
CA GLY A 378 31.42 5.16 8.85
C GLY A 378 31.00 6.63 8.89
N LYS A 379 30.45 7.05 10.03
CA LYS A 379 30.11 8.45 10.32
C LYS A 379 31.01 8.96 11.44
N VAL A 380 31.83 9.97 11.18
CA VAL A 380 32.68 10.61 12.17
C VAL A 380 31.91 11.77 12.83
N PHE A 381 31.81 11.75 14.15
CA PHE A 381 31.19 12.84 14.95
C PHE A 381 32.20 13.88 15.38
N SER A 382 33.40 13.43 15.83
CA SER A 382 34.52 14.30 16.13
C SER A 382 35.85 13.63 15.82
N GLU A 383 36.84 14.44 15.50
CA GLU A 383 38.21 14.01 15.26
C GLU A 383 39.18 15.04 15.85
N ASP A 384 40.00 14.62 16.82
CA ASP A 384 40.96 15.46 17.51
C ASP A 384 42.35 14.85 17.40
N TYR A 385 43.36 15.68 17.14
CA TYR A 385 44.75 15.29 17.04
C TYR A 385 45.45 15.60 18.40
N THR A 386 45.94 14.54 19.06
CA THR A 386 46.61 14.60 20.33
C THR A 386 48.06 14.17 20.23
N GLU A 387 48.89 14.35 21.27
CA GLU A 387 50.28 13.84 21.25
C GLU A 387 50.38 12.33 21.09
N ASP A 388 49.37 11.56 21.57
CA ASP A 388 49.35 10.10 21.56
C ASP A 388 48.74 9.51 20.29
N GLY A 389 48.11 10.35 19.46
CA GLY A 389 47.45 9.86 18.22
C GLY A 389 46.18 10.67 17.88
N ILE A 390 45.35 10.10 17.00
CA ILE A 390 44.09 10.67 16.51
C ILE A 390 42.95 10.09 17.35
N VAL A 391 42.25 10.94 18.09
CA VAL A 391 41.03 10.58 18.81
C VAL A 391 39.87 10.75 17.86
N VAL A 392 39.14 9.64 17.57
CA VAL A 392 37.99 9.63 16.65
C VAL A 392 36.77 9.11 17.38
N ASP A 393 35.70 9.90 17.42
CA ASP A 393 34.36 9.47 17.85
C ASP A 393 33.54 9.20 16.58
N ALA A 394 33.23 7.93 16.31
CA ALA A 394 32.60 7.56 15.06
C ALA A 394 31.69 6.32 15.19
N LEU A 395 30.72 6.20 14.27
CA LEU A 395 30.06 4.94 13.99
C LEU A 395 30.97 4.05 13.13
N VAL A 396 31.33 2.90 13.68
CA VAL A 396 32.21 1.92 13.02
C VAL A 396 31.36 0.72 12.60
N ASP A 397 31.45 0.35 11.32
CA ASP A 397 30.82 -0.84 10.77
C ASP A 397 31.23 -2.10 11.56
N ILE A 398 30.25 -3.00 11.80
CA ILE A 398 30.46 -4.26 12.52
C ILE A 398 31.60 -5.09 11.93
N MET A 399 31.76 -5.09 10.60
CA MET A 399 32.85 -5.80 9.95
C MET A 399 34.24 -5.28 10.37
N ASN A 400 34.35 -4.00 10.66
CA ASN A 400 35.58 -3.33 11.06
C ASN A 400 35.77 -3.26 12.59
N GLN A 401 34.74 -3.55 13.39
CA GLN A 401 34.76 -3.46 14.86
C GLN A 401 35.88 -4.28 15.50
N LYS A 402 36.09 -5.53 15.03
CA LYS A 402 37.14 -6.40 15.55
C LYS A 402 38.52 -5.78 15.43
N GLN A 403 38.80 -5.07 14.32
CA GLN A 403 40.07 -4.42 14.07
C GLN A 403 40.19 -3.12 14.87
N MET A 404 39.06 -2.44 15.16
CA MET A 404 39.01 -1.16 15.85
C MET A 404 38.95 -1.29 17.37
N SER A 405 38.39 -2.39 17.91
CA SER A 405 38.14 -2.58 19.34
C SER A 405 39.41 -2.51 20.20
N GLN A 406 40.58 -2.82 19.67
CA GLN A 406 41.85 -2.68 20.39
C GLN A 406 42.26 -1.21 20.63
N TYR A 407 41.65 -0.26 19.92
CA TYR A 407 41.93 1.17 20.04
C TYR A 407 40.76 1.92 20.76
N GLU A 408 39.73 1.19 21.25
CA GLU A 408 38.60 1.77 21.93
C GLU A 408 39.03 2.36 23.28
N ILE A 409 38.69 3.63 23.51
CA ILE A 409 38.89 4.32 24.76
C ILE A 409 37.57 4.51 25.49
N LYS A 410 37.58 4.31 26.81
CA LYS A 410 36.38 4.43 27.63
C LYS A 410 36.03 5.89 27.92
#